data_c786f286c874e87e69a6e49b17c41e04
#
_entry.id   c786f286c874e87e69a6e49b17c41e04
#
_cell.length_a   1.000
_cell.length_b   1.000
_cell.length_c   1.000
_cell.angle_alpha   90.00
_cell.angle_beta   90.00
_cell.angle_gamma   90.00
#
_symmetry.space_group_name_H-M   'P 1'
#
loop_
_entity.id
_entity.type
_entity.pdbx_description
1 polymer ?
#
loop_
_entity_poly.entity_id
_entity_poly.type
_entity_poly.pdbx_seq_one_letter_code
_entity_poly.pdbx_strand_id
1 'polypeptide(L)'
;VSYIREHFDQKTKRNSFYKLKDRRLAGFNSIFAVSSIDVAKKYYAEFKKQLAEVPSDKQLKIATIFSFGVNDEDADGMIDENSEDTSGLDVSSRDFLDSAIVDYNKMFGTSYDTSSDKFQNYYKDVSQRVKDREIDILIVVNMFLTGFDATTLNTLWVDKNLRLHGLLQAYSRTNRILNSVKTFGNIVCFRNLEKATNESIALFCDKEACGVVLLKAYADYYNGYKDGDKEIRGYESLVKELLDRFPIGERIIGEQSQKDFIKLYGAILRVRNILVTFDEFTGNEILTERDVQDYHSMYIDLYNEFRKTTELEKENINDDIVFEMELIKQVEINIDYVLGLIKKYHEDHTKNRELLIDINKAIDSSVELRNKKDLINQFITSLDMNAVVDEDWQKFVEGKKIEEVEKIITTENLDHEATYAFIKNAFRDGTVATTGTAISKVLPPVSRFSATGERTQKRESVLSKLTNFFERFFDISGGNFTR
;
A
#
# COMPACT_ATOMS: atom_id res chain seq x y z
N VAL A 1 0.63 4.77 -7.37
CA VAL A 1 1.96 4.23 -7.66
C VAL A 1 2.90 4.45 -6.50
N SER A 2 2.99 5.67 -5.96
CA SER A 2 3.89 6.00 -4.83
C SER A 2 3.64 5.09 -3.63
N TYR A 3 2.37 4.92 -3.22
CA TYR A 3 1.99 4.00 -2.13
C TYR A 3 2.50 2.56 -2.38
N ILE A 4 2.28 2.02 -3.59
CA ILE A 4 2.75 0.66 -3.93
C ILE A 4 4.28 0.58 -3.79
N ARG A 5 5.02 1.57 -4.28
CA ARG A 5 6.50 1.58 -4.20
C ARG A 5 7.01 1.67 -2.77
N GLU A 6 6.40 2.52 -1.95
CA GLU A 6 6.79 2.73 -0.56
C GLU A 6 6.55 1.47 0.29
N HIS A 7 5.44 0.77 0.05
CA HIS A 7 5.03 -0.39 0.84
C HIS A 7 5.35 -1.73 0.19
N PHE A 8 5.97 -1.74 -0.99
CA PHE A 8 6.25 -2.96 -1.74
C PHE A 8 7.09 -3.94 -0.95
N ASP A 9 8.21 -3.48 -0.39
CA ASP A 9 9.15 -4.33 0.33
C ASP A 9 8.52 -4.93 1.59
N GLN A 10 7.71 -4.16 2.31
CA GLN A 10 6.97 -4.60 3.48
C GLN A 10 5.90 -5.64 3.11
N LYS A 11 5.00 -5.30 2.18
CA LYS A 11 3.87 -6.17 1.80
C LYS A 11 4.33 -7.46 1.12
N THR A 12 5.41 -7.42 0.34
CA THR A 12 5.98 -8.59 -0.34
C THR A 12 7.09 -9.28 0.45
N LYS A 13 7.35 -8.85 1.69
CA LYS A 13 8.41 -9.42 2.57
C LYS A 13 9.77 -9.49 1.86
N ARG A 14 10.18 -8.40 1.16
CA ARG A 14 11.37 -8.40 0.30
C ARG A 14 12.66 -8.74 1.03
N ASN A 15 12.74 -8.47 2.32
CA ASN A 15 13.88 -8.77 3.18
C ASN A 15 13.89 -10.22 3.72
N SER A 16 12.87 -11.02 3.40
CA SER A 16 12.78 -12.41 3.82
C SER A 16 13.37 -13.33 2.75
N PHE A 17 14.26 -14.24 3.17
CA PHE A 17 14.91 -15.18 2.27
C PHE A 17 14.33 -16.59 2.45
N TYR A 18 14.13 -17.28 1.34
CA TYR A 18 13.65 -18.67 1.34
C TYR A 18 14.24 -19.47 0.17
N LYS A 19 14.17 -20.78 0.28
CA LYS A 19 14.60 -21.69 -0.79
C LYS A 19 13.39 -22.19 -1.56
N LEU A 20 13.38 -21.99 -2.88
CA LEU A 20 12.39 -22.54 -3.78
C LEU A 20 13.10 -23.43 -4.80
N LYS A 21 12.82 -24.73 -4.76
CA LYS A 21 13.63 -25.74 -5.46
C LYS A 21 15.11 -25.61 -5.04
N ASP A 22 16.01 -25.36 -5.98
CA ASP A 22 17.45 -25.18 -5.73
C ASP A 22 17.91 -23.72 -5.68
N ARG A 23 16.97 -22.77 -5.82
CA ARG A 23 17.27 -21.33 -5.84
C ARG A 23 16.94 -20.69 -4.50
N ARG A 24 17.85 -19.85 -4.00
CA ARG A 24 17.58 -18.95 -2.87
C ARG A 24 16.98 -17.65 -3.42
N LEU A 25 15.79 -17.31 -2.96
CA LEU A 25 15.03 -16.13 -3.39
C LEU A 25 14.83 -15.17 -2.23
N ALA A 26 14.67 -13.88 -2.56
CA ALA A 26 14.35 -12.82 -1.62
C ALA A 26 12.97 -12.27 -1.92
N GLY A 27 12.10 -12.25 -0.90
CA GLY A 27 10.76 -11.70 -0.97
C GLY A 27 9.85 -12.40 -1.97
N PHE A 28 8.66 -11.87 -2.10
CA PHE A 28 7.60 -12.38 -2.95
C PHE A 28 7.25 -11.35 -4.04
N ASN A 29 6.41 -11.73 -4.97
CA ASN A 29 5.92 -10.84 -6.02
C ASN A 29 4.44 -10.48 -5.80
N SER A 30 3.95 -9.62 -6.68
CA SER A 30 2.59 -9.12 -6.62
C SER A 30 1.91 -9.04 -7.98
N ILE A 31 0.59 -9.07 -7.96
CA ILE A 31 -0.26 -8.70 -9.10
C ILE A 31 -0.93 -7.36 -8.78
N PHE A 32 -1.03 -6.50 -9.78
CA PHE A 32 -1.80 -5.27 -9.72
C PHE A 32 -2.98 -5.34 -10.70
N ALA A 33 -4.17 -5.57 -10.15
CA ALA A 33 -5.42 -5.66 -10.90
C ALA A 33 -6.01 -4.27 -11.09
N VAL A 34 -6.17 -3.85 -12.34
CA VAL A 34 -6.72 -2.53 -12.70
C VAL A 34 -8.00 -2.66 -13.52
N SER A 35 -8.81 -1.59 -13.52
CA SER A 35 -10.17 -1.61 -14.06
C SER A 35 -10.24 -1.71 -15.58
N SER A 36 -9.27 -1.16 -16.30
CA SER A 36 -9.27 -1.12 -17.76
C SER A 36 -7.86 -1.03 -18.35
N ILE A 37 -7.77 -1.25 -19.66
CA ILE A 37 -6.51 -1.11 -20.41
C ILE A 37 -5.99 0.33 -20.35
N ASP A 38 -6.87 1.34 -20.42
CA ASP A 38 -6.47 2.74 -20.33
C ASP A 38 -5.92 3.11 -18.96
N VAL A 39 -6.46 2.51 -17.92
CA VAL A 39 -5.92 2.64 -16.55
C VAL A 39 -4.58 1.92 -16.45
N ALA A 40 -4.42 0.72 -17.04
CA ALA A 40 -3.15 0.02 -17.10
C ALA A 40 -2.05 0.85 -17.79
N LYS A 41 -2.39 1.52 -18.92
CA LYS A 41 -1.48 2.43 -19.64
C LYS A 41 -0.96 3.54 -18.70
N LYS A 42 -1.86 4.19 -17.97
CA LYS A 42 -1.52 5.29 -17.04
C LYS A 42 -0.61 4.81 -15.91
N TYR A 43 -0.97 3.71 -15.28
CA TYR A 43 -0.16 3.14 -14.20
C TYR A 43 1.22 2.69 -14.69
N TYR A 44 1.28 2.01 -15.83
CA TYR A 44 2.55 1.56 -16.40
C TYR A 44 3.49 2.73 -16.73
N ALA A 45 2.96 3.79 -17.35
CA ALA A 45 3.70 5.00 -17.65
C ALA A 45 4.22 5.69 -16.39
N GLU A 46 3.38 5.79 -15.35
CA GLU A 46 3.75 6.40 -14.09
C GLU A 46 4.80 5.57 -13.32
N PHE A 47 4.68 4.24 -13.33
CA PHE A 47 5.74 3.38 -12.79
C PHE A 47 7.06 3.59 -13.52
N LYS A 48 7.07 3.63 -14.85
CA LYS A 48 8.30 3.90 -15.63
C LYS A 48 8.93 5.22 -15.25
N LYS A 49 8.12 6.28 -15.15
CA LYS A 49 8.57 7.61 -14.75
C LYS A 49 9.23 7.59 -13.38
N GLN A 50 8.55 7.05 -12.38
CA GLN A 50 9.06 7.02 -11.02
C GLN A 50 10.26 6.07 -10.83
N LEU A 51 10.33 4.97 -11.58
CA LEU A 51 11.45 4.03 -11.52
C LEU A 51 12.70 4.57 -12.24
N ALA A 52 12.56 5.48 -13.19
CA ALA A 52 13.70 6.12 -13.84
C ALA A 52 14.58 6.92 -12.87
N GLU A 53 14.01 7.37 -11.75
CA GLU A 53 14.71 8.09 -10.68
C GLU A 53 15.42 7.16 -9.68
N VAL A 54 15.19 5.83 -9.79
CA VAL A 54 15.73 4.82 -8.88
C VAL A 54 16.95 4.15 -9.50
N PRO A 55 18.05 3.91 -8.75
CA PRO A 55 19.18 3.14 -9.23
C PRO A 55 18.77 1.78 -9.83
N SER A 56 19.38 1.37 -10.92
CA SER A 56 18.97 0.20 -11.72
C SER A 56 18.94 -1.12 -10.94
N ASP A 57 19.80 -1.26 -9.93
CA ASP A 57 19.87 -2.42 -9.03
C ASP A 57 18.71 -2.48 -8.03
N LYS A 58 18.02 -1.37 -7.79
CA LYS A 58 16.87 -1.25 -6.89
C LYS A 58 15.53 -1.09 -7.61
N GLN A 59 15.54 -1.02 -8.93
CA GLN A 59 14.32 -0.91 -9.71
C GLN A 59 13.48 -2.18 -9.61
N LEU A 60 12.15 -1.99 -9.49
CA LEU A 60 11.19 -3.07 -9.58
C LEU A 60 11.03 -3.53 -11.04
N LYS A 61 11.03 -4.82 -11.26
CA LYS A 61 10.74 -5.41 -12.58
C LYS A 61 9.24 -5.50 -12.76
N ILE A 62 8.73 -4.68 -13.68
CA ILE A 62 7.28 -4.57 -13.95
C ILE A 62 6.99 -5.10 -15.33
N ALA A 63 5.97 -5.95 -15.42
CA ALA A 63 5.40 -6.41 -16.68
C ALA A 63 3.89 -6.11 -16.70
N THR A 64 3.31 -6.07 -17.87
CA THR A 64 1.85 -5.95 -18.06
C THR A 64 1.36 -6.93 -19.08
N ILE A 65 0.18 -7.48 -18.85
CA ILE A 65 -0.49 -8.35 -19.79
C ILE A 65 -2.00 -8.15 -19.71
N PHE A 66 -2.62 -8.12 -20.87
CA PHE A 66 -4.07 -8.07 -21.02
C PHE A 66 -4.46 -8.64 -22.39
N SER A 67 -5.69 -9.08 -22.50
CA SER A 67 -6.28 -9.58 -23.76
C SER A 67 -7.54 -8.79 -24.10
N PHE A 68 -8.05 -9.01 -25.30
CA PHE A 68 -9.38 -8.54 -25.68
C PHE A 68 -10.43 -9.35 -24.91
N GLY A 69 -10.93 -8.80 -23.83
CA GLY A 69 -12.13 -9.26 -23.15
C GLY A 69 -13.01 -8.06 -22.90
N VAL A 70 -14.33 -8.22 -22.98
CA VAL A 70 -15.27 -7.15 -22.67
C VAL A 70 -15.02 -6.71 -21.23
N ASN A 71 -14.45 -5.53 -21.07
CA ASN A 71 -14.20 -4.92 -19.76
C ASN A 71 -15.47 -4.17 -19.32
N ASP A 72 -16.61 -4.85 -19.29
CA ASP A 72 -17.81 -4.26 -18.73
C ASP A 72 -17.62 -4.11 -17.22
N GLU A 73 -17.73 -2.87 -16.74
CA GLU A 73 -17.76 -2.56 -15.31
C GLU A 73 -18.91 -3.27 -14.58
N ASP A 74 -19.88 -3.79 -15.33
CA ASP A 74 -21.10 -4.46 -14.89
C ASP A 74 -21.14 -5.99 -15.18
N ALA A 75 -20.03 -6.61 -15.56
CA ALA A 75 -20.00 -8.06 -15.72
C ALA A 75 -20.41 -8.76 -14.42
N ASP A 76 -21.32 -9.74 -14.50
CA ASP A 76 -21.97 -10.49 -13.40
C ASP A 76 -21.01 -11.25 -12.45
N GLY A 77 -19.86 -10.71 -12.17
CA GLY A 77 -18.87 -11.27 -11.24
C GLY A 77 -18.05 -12.43 -11.84
N MET A 78 -18.31 -12.85 -13.07
CA MET A 78 -17.45 -13.79 -13.78
C MET A 78 -16.34 -13.06 -14.51
N ILE A 79 -15.10 -13.43 -14.20
CA ILE A 79 -13.93 -12.95 -14.94
C ILE A 79 -13.69 -13.95 -16.06
N ASP A 80 -13.89 -13.51 -17.30
CA ASP A 80 -13.61 -14.35 -18.48
C ASP A 80 -12.10 -14.36 -18.75
N GLU A 81 -11.48 -15.54 -18.54
CA GLU A 81 -10.03 -15.72 -18.69
C GLU A 81 -9.57 -16.10 -20.09
N ASN A 82 -10.50 -16.51 -20.95
CA ASN A 82 -10.15 -17.39 -22.08
C ASN A 82 -9.84 -16.68 -23.38
N SER A 83 -9.70 -15.37 -23.46
CA SER A 83 -9.26 -14.76 -24.71
C SER A 83 -7.77 -14.44 -24.67
N GLU A 84 -6.94 -15.40 -25.06
CA GLU A 84 -5.54 -15.13 -25.50
C GLU A 84 -5.53 -14.37 -26.84
N ASP A 85 -6.68 -13.87 -27.29
CA ASP A 85 -6.86 -13.19 -28.56
C ASP A 85 -6.62 -11.68 -28.40
N THR A 86 -5.62 -11.19 -29.12
CA THR A 86 -5.28 -9.77 -29.21
C THR A 86 -5.92 -9.09 -30.43
N SER A 87 -6.60 -9.87 -31.33
CA SER A 87 -7.13 -9.35 -32.58
C SER A 87 -8.24 -8.32 -32.42
N GLY A 88 -8.97 -8.38 -31.32
CA GLY A 88 -10.03 -7.43 -30.97
C GLY A 88 -9.57 -6.16 -30.26
N LEU A 89 -8.28 -6.01 -29.94
CA LEU A 89 -7.76 -4.77 -29.33
C LEU A 89 -7.82 -3.61 -30.34
N ASP A 90 -8.22 -2.44 -29.83
CA ASP A 90 -8.07 -1.20 -30.60
C ASP A 90 -6.58 -0.89 -30.85
N VAL A 91 -6.30 -0.09 -31.89
CA VAL A 91 -4.93 0.21 -32.35
C VAL A 91 -4.08 0.77 -31.20
N SER A 92 -4.62 1.69 -30.40
CA SER A 92 -3.90 2.29 -29.28
C SER A 92 -3.56 1.30 -28.17
N SER A 93 -4.44 0.36 -27.89
CA SER A 93 -4.20 -0.69 -26.88
C SER A 93 -3.18 -1.72 -27.35
N ARG A 94 -3.20 -2.06 -28.63
CA ARG A 94 -2.20 -2.93 -29.23
C ARG A 94 -0.82 -2.27 -29.26
N ASP A 95 -0.73 -1.01 -29.72
CA ASP A 95 0.52 -0.25 -29.75
C ASP A 95 1.14 -0.12 -28.35
N PHE A 96 0.30 0.08 -27.33
CA PHE A 96 0.77 0.09 -25.95
C PHE A 96 1.30 -1.27 -25.51
N LEU A 97 0.57 -2.37 -25.81
CA LEU A 97 1.02 -3.71 -25.46
C LEU A 97 2.34 -4.06 -26.15
N ASP A 98 2.47 -3.71 -27.44
CA ASP A 98 3.74 -3.88 -28.18
C ASP A 98 4.87 -3.10 -27.52
N SER A 99 4.64 -1.84 -27.12
CA SER A 99 5.63 -1.05 -26.40
C SER A 99 6.03 -1.69 -25.07
N ALA A 100 5.09 -2.21 -24.31
CA ALA A 100 5.35 -2.89 -23.05
C ALA A 100 6.11 -4.22 -23.26
N ILE A 101 5.79 -4.96 -24.32
CA ILE A 101 6.52 -6.17 -24.72
C ILE A 101 7.95 -5.84 -25.16
N VAL A 102 8.18 -4.72 -25.82
CA VAL A 102 9.54 -4.26 -26.17
C VAL A 102 10.37 -4.00 -24.89
N ASP A 103 9.78 -3.34 -23.88
CA ASP A 103 10.44 -3.15 -22.58
C ASP A 103 10.75 -4.49 -21.90
N TYR A 104 9.81 -5.41 -21.94
CA TYR A 104 9.97 -6.77 -21.43
C TYR A 104 11.09 -7.54 -22.16
N ASN A 105 11.09 -7.50 -23.48
CA ASN A 105 12.13 -8.12 -24.31
C ASN A 105 13.53 -7.59 -23.96
N LYS A 106 13.64 -6.27 -23.74
CA LYS A 106 14.89 -5.65 -23.29
C LYS A 106 15.30 -6.12 -21.91
N MET A 107 14.34 -6.29 -20.98
CA MET A 107 14.60 -6.71 -19.60
C MET A 107 15.09 -8.16 -19.52
N PHE A 108 14.54 -9.04 -20.35
CA PHE A 108 14.78 -10.49 -20.27
C PHE A 108 15.53 -11.10 -21.47
N GLY A 109 15.90 -10.30 -22.45
CA GLY A 109 16.62 -10.78 -23.64
C GLY A 109 15.77 -11.65 -24.57
N THR A 110 14.48 -11.37 -24.68
CA THR A 110 13.49 -12.11 -25.49
C THR A 110 13.09 -11.35 -26.75
N SER A 111 12.23 -11.93 -27.61
CA SER A 111 11.80 -11.32 -28.87
C SER A 111 10.32 -11.57 -29.18
N TYR A 112 9.47 -11.31 -28.19
CA TYR A 112 8.01 -11.43 -28.32
C TYR A 112 7.40 -10.18 -28.97
N ASP A 113 6.20 -10.32 -29.52
CA ASP A 113 5.34 -9.25 -30.02
C ASP A 113 3.86 -9.65 -29.90
N THR A 114 2.93 -8.80 -30.32
CA THR A 114 1.48 -9.05 -30.23
C THR A 114 0.93 -9.95 -31.32
N SER A 115 1.76 -10.55 -32.20
CA SER A 115 1.29 -11.59 -33.12
C SER A 115 0.86 -12.84 -32.36
N SER A 116 -0.18 -13.52 -32.83
CA SER A 116 -0.87 -14.60 -32.13
C SER A 116 0.08 -15.63 -31.48
N ASP A 117 0.98 -16.22 -32.27
CA ASP A 117 1.89 -17.26 -31.78
C ASP A 117 2.92 -16.71 -30.76
N LYS A 118 3.43 -15.51 -31.00
CA LYS A 118 4.41 -14.90 -30.12
C LYS A 118 3.79 -14.35 -28.85
N PHE A 119 2.54 -13.91 -28.91
CA PHE A 119 1.79 -13.48 -27.73
C PHE A 119 1.48 -14.65 -26.79
N GLN A 120 1.12 -15.82 -27.32
CA GLN A 120 0.97 -17.03 -26.49
C GLN A 120 2.27 -17.42 -25.78
N ASN A 121 3.40 -17.31 -26.50
CA ASN A 121 4.71 -17.55 -25.88
C ASN A 121 5.06 -16.49 -24.84
N TYR A 122 4.73 -15.23 -25.10
CA TYR A 122 4.85 -14.15 -24.10
C TYR A 122 4.04 -14.44 -22.85
N TYR A 123 2.76 -14.84 -23.00
CA TYR A 123 1.91 -15.24 -21.88
C TYR A 123 2.53 -16.37 -21.03
N LYS A 124 3.03 -17.41 -21.70
CA LYS A 124 3.68 -18.55 -21.00
C LYS A 124 4.95 -18.12 -20.28
N ASP A 125 5.78 -17.28 -20.91
CA ASP A 125 7.02 -16.79 -20.32
C ASP A 125 6.74 -15.87 -19.12
N VAL A 126 5.80 -14.91 -19.23
CA VAL A 126 5.37 -14.07 -18.12
C VAL A 126 4.86 -14.92 -16.96
N SER A 127 3.99 -15.90 -17.24
CA SER A 127 3.47 -16.83 -16.25
C SER A 127 4.59 -17.56 -15.50
N GLN A 128 5.58 -18.08 -16.24
CA GLN A 128 6.70 -18.81 -15.66
C GLN A 128 7.60 -17.88 -14.83
N ARG A 129 7.91 -16.67 -15.33
CA ARG A 129 8.76 -15.71 -14.61
C ARG A 129 8.11 -15.16 -13.34
N VAL A 130 6.79 -15.03 -13.32
CA VAL A 130 6.07 -14.72 -12.07
C VAL A 130 6.24 -15.89 -11.07
N LYS A 131 6.05 -17.14 -11.51
CA LYS A 131 6.27 -18.34 -10.66
C LYS A 131 7.71 -18.46 -10.17
N ASP A 132 8.67 -18.05 -10.98
CA ASP A 132 10.11 -18.11 -10.65
C ASP A 132 10.61 -16.85 -9.91
N ARG A 133 9.72 -15.93 -9.55
CA ARG A 133 10.02 -14.68 -8.82
C ARG A 133 10.95 -13.73 -9.60
N GLU A 134 10.90 -13.75 -10.92
CA GLU A 134 11.71 -12.89 -11.78
C GLU A 134 11.03 -11.55 -12.10
N ILE A 135 9.70 -11.47 -11.93
CA ILE A 135 8.89 -10.25 -12.05
C ILE A 135 8.43 -9.83 -10.66
N ASP A 136 8.56 -8.56 -10.32
CA ASP A 136 8.13 -7.99 -9.05
C ASP A 136 6.64 -7.65 -9.04
N ILE A 137 6.18 -6.95 -10.08
CA ILE A 137 4.78 -6.53 -10.23
C ILE A 137 4.28 -6.91 -11.62
N LEU A 138 3.18 -7.64 -11.68
CA LEU A 138 2.45 -7.91 -12.91
C LEU A 138 1.16 -7.07 -12.95
N ILE A 139 1.08 -6.09 -13.85
CA ILE A 139 -0.13 -5.28 -14.06
C ILE A 139 -1.07 -6.05 -14.98
N VAL A 140 -2.30 -6.26 -14.54
CA VAL A 140 -3.32 -7.02 -15.28
C VAL A 140 -4.67 -6.33 -15.28
N VAL A 141 -5.48 -6.57 -16.30
CA VAL A 141 -6.86 -6.11 -16.32
C VAL A 141 -7.81 -7.23 -15.86
N ASN A 142 -7.82 -8.38 -16.53
CA ASN A 142 -8.61 -9.56 -16.17
C ASN A 142 -7.76 -10.82 -16.04
N MET A 143 -6.76 -10.96 -16.90
CA MET A 143 -5.90 -12.13 -16.95
C MET A 143 -5.19 -12.37 -15.63
N PHE A 144 -4.88 -13.61 -15.29
CA PHE A 144 -4.20 -14.04 -14.07
C PHE A 144 -4.99 -13.86 -12.75
N LEU A 145 -6.17 -13.25 -12.78
CA LEU A 145 -7.01 -13.12 -11.57
C LEU A 145 -7.76 -14.43 -11.25
N THR A 146 -8.02 -15.25 -12.25
CA THR A 146 -8.58 -16.58 -12.11
C THR A 146 -7.60 -17.61 -12.68
N GLY A 147 -7.70 -18.89 -12.34
CA GLY A 147 -6.87 -20.01 -12.89
C GLY A 147 -5.36 -19.95 -12.66
N PHE A 148 -4.76 -18.81 -12.41
CA PHE A 148 -3.32 -18.68 -12.20
C PHE A 148 -2.88 -19.12 -10.79
N ASP A 149 -1.83 -19.93 -10.74
CA ASP A 149 -1.30 -20.43 -9.48
C ASP A 149 0.23 -20.21 -9.38
N ALA A 150 0.63 -19.42 -8.38
CA ALA A 150 2.02 -19.15 -8.08
C ALA A 150 2.25 -19.04 -6.57
N THR A 151 3.07 -19.91 -6.02
CA THR A 151 3.42 -19.90 -4.58
C THR A 151 4.22 -18.66 -4.19
N THR A 152 4.90 -18.05 -5.15
CA THR A 152 5.67 -16.79 -4.97
C THR A 152 4.81 -15.56 -4.97
N LEU A 153 3.53 -15.65 -5.38
CA LEU A 153 2.61 -14.51 -5.38
C LEU A 153 2.07 -14.28 -3.97
N ASN A 154 2.42 -13.15 -3.37
CA ASN A 154 2.05 -12.83 -1.99
C ASN A 154 1.05 -11.68 -1.88
N THR A 155 1.10 -10.71 -2.80
CA THR A 155 0.33 -9.47 -2.67
C THR A 155 -0.52 -9.23 -3.92
N LEU A 156 -1.78 -8.90 -3.72
CA LEU A 156 -2.70 -8.45 -4.76
C LEU A 156 -3.07 -6.99 -4.47
N TRP A 157 -2.67 -6.09 -5.37
CA TRP A 157 -3.12 -4.71 -5.38
C TRP A 157 -4.36 -4.60 -6.26
N VAL A 158 -5.41 -3.94 -5.79
CA VAL A 158 -6.71 -3.90 -6.49
C VAL A 158 -7.18 -2.47 -6.67
N ASP A 159 -7.17 -1.99 -7.91
CA ASP A 159 -7.88 -0.78 -8.35
C ASP A 159 -8.96 -1.15 -9.38
N LYS A 160 -9.84 -2.04 -8.98
CA LYS A 160 -10.91 -2.58 -9.79
C LYS A 160 -12.12 -2.93 -8.93
N ASN A 161 -13.34 -2.78 -9.45
CA ASN A 161 -14.54 -3.25 -8.78
C ASN A 161 -14.69 -4.76 -9.03
N LEU A 162 -14.28 -5.55 -8.06
CA LEU A 162 -14.47 -7.01 -8.05
C LEU A 162 -15.73 -7.37 -7.29
N ARG A 163 -16.43 -8.41 -7.73
CA ARG A 163 -17.70 -8.88 -7.10
C ARG A 163 -17.78 -10.40 -7.13
N LEU A 164 -18.52 -10.96 -6.17
CA LEU A 164 -18.92 -12.37 -6.14
C LEU A 164 -17.74 -13.35 -6.35
N HIS A 165 -17.90 -14.30 -7.26
CA HIS A 165 -16.88 -15.31 -7.59
C HIS A 165 -15.55 -14.71 -8.02
N GLY A 166 -15.59 -13.71 -8.90
CA GLY A 166 -14.37 -13.07 -9.40
C GLY A 166 -13.55 -12.40 -8.30
N LEU A 167 -14.21 -11.84 -7.28
CA LEU A 167 -13.54 -11.27 -6.12
C LEU A 167 -12.82 -12.34 -5.31
N LEU A 168 -13.51 -13.42 -4.93
CA LEU A 168 -12.89 -14.49 -4.13
C LEU A 168 -11.81 -15.25 -4.90
N GLN A 169 -12.01 -15.47 -6.20
CA GLN A 169 -11.00 -16.08 -7.05
C GLN A 169 -9.73 -15.24 -7.14
N ALA A 170 -9.86 -13.91 -7.34
CA ALA A 170 -8.73 -13.00 -7.35
C ALA A 170 -8.00 -12.99 -5.98
N TYR A 171 -8.76 -12.92 -4.89
CA TYR A 171 -8.19 -12.92 -3.53
C TYR A 171 -7.44 -14.24 -3.24
N SER A 172 -7.97 -15.36 -3.68
CA SER A 172 -7.36 -16.67 -3.48
C SER A 172 -6.01 -16.86 -4.19
N ARG A 173 -5.65 -15.95 -5.12
CA ARG A 173 -4.34 -16.05 -5.80
C ARG A 173 -3.15 -15.88 -4.86
N THR A 174 -3.32 -15.15 -3.76
CA THR A 174 -2.25 -14.84 -2.82
C THR A 174 -2.16 -15.83 -1.64
N ASN A 175 -3.16 -16.69 -1.44
CA ASN A 175 -3.29 -17.51 -0.23
C ASN A 175 -2.45 -18.81 -0.21
N ARG A 176 -1.70 -19.12 -1.28
CA ARG A 176 -0.83 -20.30 -1.30
C ARG A 176 0.27 -20.16 -0.27
N ILE A 177 0.22 -21.00 0.75
CA ILE A 177 1.25 -21.09 1.78
C ILE A 177 2.54 -21.68 1.18
N LEU A 178 3.67 -21.05 1.47
CA LEU A 178 4.99 -21.54 1.11
C LEU A 178 5.86 -21.50 2.35
N ASN A 179 5.97 -22.61 3.07
CA ASN A 179 6.76 -22.75 4.31
C ASN A 179 6.40 -21.70 5.42
N SER A 180 7.28 -21.55 6.41
CA SER A 180 7.13 -20.62 7.53
C SER A 180 7.32 -19.14 7.16
N VAL A 181 7.80 -18.83 5.96
CA VAL A 181 8.04 -17.46 5.52
C VAL A 181 6.79 -16.82 4.93
N LYS A 182 6.01 -17.59 4.15
CA LYS A 182 4.73 -17.14 3.59
C LYS A 182 3.58 -17.94 4.19
N THR A 183 2.99 -17.42 5.23
CA THR A 183 1.86 -18.02 5.95
C THR A 183 0.51 -17.42 5.54
N PHE A 184 0.51 -16.27 4.87
CA PHE A 184 -0.69 -15.57 4.37
C PHE A 184 -0.36 -14.76 3.11
N GLY A 185 -1.39 -14.27 2.42
CA GLY A 185 -1.29 -13.30 1.34
C GLY A 185 -1.90 -11.97 1.72
N ASN A 186 -1.45 -10.90 1.08
CA ASN A 186 -1.97 -9.55 1.26
C ASN A 186 -2.89 -9.15 0.11
N ILE A 187 -3.97 -8.49 0.43
CA ILE A 187 -4.88 -7.88 -0.54
C ILE A 187 -5.03 -6.42 -0.15
N VAL A 188 -4.61 -5.52 -1.03
CA VAL A 188 -4.69 -4.07 -0.81
C VAL A 188 -5.63 -3.48 -1.83
N CYS A 189 -6.76 -2.97 -1.38
CA CYS A 189 -7.79 -2.40 -2.22
C CYS A 189 -7.72 -0.88 -2.20
N PHE A 190 -7.58 -0.27 -3.38
CA PHE A 190 -7.66 1.19 -3.56
C PHE A 190 -9.10 1.68 -3.78
N ARG A 191 -10.06 0.76 -3.76
CA ARG A 191 -11.50 1.04 -3.81
C ARG A 191 -12.18 0.43 -2.60
N ASN A 192 -13.32 0.96 -2.21
CA ASN A 192 -14.11 0.36 -1.13
C ASN A 192 -14.79 -0.93 -1.63
N LEU A 193 -14.15 -2.07 -1.38
CA LEU A 193 -14.67 -3.40 -1.70
C LEU A 193 -15.25 -4.13 -0.47
N GLU A 194 -15.36 -3.47 0.67
CA GLU A 194 -15.85 -4.06 1.92
C GLU A 194 -17.19 -4.78 1.74
N LYS A 195 -18.20 -4.05 1.22
CA LYS A 195 -19.52 -4.61 0.99
C LYS A 195 -19.49 -5.79 0.01
N ALA A 196 -18.78 -5.64 -1.13
CA ALA A 196 -18.66 -6.69 -2.12
C ALA A 196 -17.93 -7.93 -1.57
N THR A 197 -16.95 -7.73 -0.70
CA THR A 197 -16.25 -8.82 -0.02
C THR A 197 -17.16 -9.57 0.93
N ASN A 198 -17.91 -8.85 1.77
CA ASN A 198 -18.86 -9.46 2.72
C ASN A 198 -19.99 -10.23 1.99
N GLU A 199 -20.54 -9.65 0.93
CA GLU A 199 -21.55 -10.31 0.10
C GLU A 199 -20.99 -11.58 -0.56
N SER A 200 -19.76 -11.53 -1.06
CA SER A 200 -19.11 -12.67 -1.69
C SER A 200 -18.83 -13.79 -0.68
N ILE A 201 -18.35 -13.46 0.50
CA ILE A 201 -18.14 -14.45 1.57
C ILE A 201 -19.45 -15.09 2.00
N ALA A 202 -20.50 -14.29 2.20
CA ALA A 202 -21.81 -14.78 2.62
C ALA A 202 -22.47 -15.75 1.61
N LEU A 203 -22.11 -15.63 0.31
CA LEU A 203 -22.60 -16.55 -0.73
C LEU A 203 -21.95 -17.93 -0.68
N PHE A 204 -20.70 -18.00 -0.22
CA PHE A 204 -19.89 -19.22 -0.31
C PHE A 204 -19.69 -19.91 1.04
N CYS A 205 -20.03 -19.24 2.12
CA CYS A 205 -20.00 -19.82 3.45
C CYS A 205 -21.39 -20.25 3.88
N ASP A 206 -21.47 -21.36 4.60
CA ASP A 206 -22.70 -21.74 5.29
C ASP A 206 -23.07 -20.65 6.29
N LYS A 207 -24.31 -20.14 6.27
CA LYS A 207 -24.73 -18.95 7.03
C LYS A 207 -24.49 -19.07 8.54
N GLU A 208 -24.32 -20.29 9.05
CA GLU A 208 -24.02 -20.55 10.46
C GLU A 208 -22.52 -20.67 10.76
N ALA A 209 -21.69 -20.96 9.75
CA ALA A 209 -20.24 -21.11 9.89
C ALA A 209 -19.44 -19.86 9.53
N CYS A 210 -20.04 -18.93 8.79
CA CYS A 210 -19.42 -17.65 8.48
C CYS A 210 -19.52 -16.73 9.67
N GLY A 211 -18.48 -16.68 10.45
CA GLY A 211 -18.27 -15.57 11.37
C GLY A 211 -18.39 -14.24 10.61
N VAL A 212 -18.99 -13.26 11.24
CA VAL A 212 -19.00 -11.89 10.72
C VAL A 212 -17.56 -11.51 10.42
N VAL A 213 -17.25 -11.17 9.16
CA VAL A 213 -15.94 -10.65 8.82
C VAL A 213 -15.82 -9.29 9.52
N LEU A 214 -15.12 -9.28 10.62
CA LEU A 214 -14.99 -8.11 11.46
C LEU A 214 -13.93 -7.19 10.90
N LEU A 215 -14.37 -5.98 10.58
CA LEU A 215 -13.46 -4.89 10.23
C LEU A 215 -12.88 -4.32 11.52
N LYS A 216 -11.57 -4.49 11.73
CA LYS A 216 -10.86 -4.02 12.92
C LYS A 216 -9.74 -3.08 12.54
N ALA A 217 -9.50 -2.08 13.37
CA ALA A 217 -8.40 -1.15 13.24
C ALA A 217 -7.10 -1.71 13.84
N TYR A 218 -5.96 -1.12 13.50
CA TYR A 218 -4.65 -1.46 14.07
C TYR A 218 -4.67 -1.52 15.60
N ALA A 219 -5.27 -0.49 16.25
CA ALA A 219 -5.34 -0.40 17.70
C ALA A 219 -6.07 -1.59 18.34
N ASP A 220 -7.09 -2.13 17.66
CA ASP A 220 -7.84 -3.29 18.16
C ASP A 220 -6.96 -4.54 18.21
N TYR A 221 -6.17 -4.79 17.17
CA TYR A 221 -5.24 -5.92 17.14
C TYR A 221 -4.04 -5.72 18.06
N TYR A 222 -3.58 -4.49 18.21
CA TYR A 222 -2.42 -4.19 19.03
C TYR A 222 -2.74 -4.21 20.52
N ASN A 223 -3.82 -3.54 20.96
CA ASN A 223 -4.19 -3.41 22.37
C ASN A 223 -5.20 -4.48 22.84
N GLY A 224 -5.97 -5.07 21.92
CA GLY A 224 -7.11 -5.93 22.20
C GLY A 224 -8.45 -5.17 22.11
N TYR A 225 -9.52 -5.91 22.05
CA TYR A 225 -10.89 -5.37 21.91
C TYR A 225 -11.93 -6.27 22.56
N LYS A 226 -13.13 -5.73 22.77
CA LYS A 226 -14.29 -6.52 23.23
C LYS A 226 -15.15 -6.91 22.05
N ASP A 227 -15.48 -8.19 21.97
CA ASP A 227 -16.41 -8.76 21.00
C ASP A 227 -17.60 -9.39 21.76
N GLY A 228 -18.69 -8.65 21.87
CA GLY A 228 -19.77 -8.98 22.78
C GLY A 228 -19.28 -9.07 24.23
N ASP A 229 -19.48 -10.24 24.86
CA ASP A 229 -19.00 -10.52 26.22
C ASP A 229 -17.57 -11.08 26.28
N LYS A 230 -16.93 -11.29 25.12
CA LYS A 230 -15.55 -11.82 25.04
C LYS A 230 -14.55 -10.69 24.94
N GLU A 231 -13.54 -10.75 25.77
CA GLU A 231 -12.36 -9.90 25.68
C GLU A 231 -11.31 -10.61 24.80
N ILE A 232 -10.99 -10.01 23.66
CA ILE A 232 -9.98 -10.50 22.72
C ILE A 232 -8.67 -9.77 23.05
N ARG A 233 -7.66 -10.55 23.36
CA ARG A 233 -6.35 -10.05 23.77
C ARG A 233 -5.57 -9.55 22.57
N GLY A 234 -4.96 -8.38 22.71
CA GLY A 234 -4.10 -7.78 21.69
C GLY A 234 -2.65 -8.26 21.78
N TYR A 235 -1.88 -7.88 20.77
CA TYR A 235 -0.46 -8.21 20.61
C TYR A 235 0.35 -7.84 21.85
N GLU A 236 0.18 -6.63 22.37
CA GLU A 236 0.92 -6.14 23.52
C GLU A 236 0.76 -7.03 24.75
N SER A 237 -0.48 -7.39 25.09
CA SER A 237 -0.77 -8.24 26.25
C SER A 237 -0.27 -9.68 26.08
N LEU A 238 -0.36 -10.22 24.88
CA LEU A 238 0.13 -11.57 24.56
C LEU A 238 1.66 -11.63 24.64
N VAL A 239 2.35 -10.64 24.09
CA VAL A 239 3.82 -10.58 24.13
C VAL A 239 4.33 -10.34 25.56
N LYS A 240 3.67 -9.50 26.34
CA LYS A 240 4.02 -9.33 27.78
C LYS A 240 3.94 -10.66 28.51
N GLU A 241 2.84 -11.42 28.35
CA GLU A 241 2.72 -12.74 28.97
C GLU A 241 3.80 -13.71 28.49
N LEU A 242 4.16 -13.66 27.19
CA LEU A 242 5.22 -14.50 26.65
C LEU A 242 6.57 -14.22 27.32
N LEU A 243 6.96 -12.96 27.42
CA LEU A 243 8.21 -12.54 28.03
C LEU A 243 8.27 -12.85 29.53
N ASP A 244 7.14 -12.73 30.23
CA ASP A 244 7.06 -13.02 31.66
C ASP A 244 7.09 -14.51 31.97
N ARG A 245 6.39 -15.35 31.18
CA ARG A 245 6.28 -16.78 31.44
C ARG A 245 7.36 -17.62 30.80
N PHE A 246 7.89 -17.18 29.66
CA PHE A 246 8.82 -17.92 28.82
C PHE A 246 9.99 -17.03 28.36
N PRO A 247 10.86 -16.57 29.27
CA PRO A 247 11.99 -15.71 28.94
C PRO A 247 12.91 -16.37 27.90
N ILE A 248 13.48 -15.56 27.01
CA ILE A 248 14.39 -16.05 25.97
C ILE A 248 15.64 -16.68 26.60
N GLY A 249 16.02 -17.84 26.10
CA GLY A 249 17.20 -18.60 26.56
C GLY A 249 16.91 -19.57 27.72
N GLU A 250 15.70 -19.57 28.28
CA GLU A 250 15.28 -20.54 29.26
C GLU A 250 14.58 -21.75 28.61
N ARG A 251 14.87 -22.95 29.17
CA ARG A 251 14.26 -24.18 28.65
C ARG A 251 12.89 -24.40 29.25
N ILE A 252 11.88 -24.63 28.41
CA ILE A 252 10.50 -24.89 28.86
C ILE A 252 10.40 -26.33 29.35
N ILE A 253 10.20 -26.48 30.65
CA ILE A 253 10.13 -27.77 31.33
C ILE A 253 8.68 -28.13 31.68
N GLY A 254 8.26 -29.34 31.33
CA GLY A 254 6.93 -29.87 31.65
C GLY A 254 5.94 -29.72 30.47
N GLU A 255 5.21 -30.84 30.23
CA GLU A 255 4.31 -30.95 29.08
C GLU A 255 3.22 -29.86 29.04
N GLN A 256 2.66 -29.52 30.21
CA GLN A 256 1.64 -28.47 30.28
C GLN A 256 2.19 -27.08 29.91
N SER A 257 3.38 -26.76 30.41
CA SER A 257 4.06 -25.49 30.10
C SER A 257 4.41 -25.38 28.61
N GLN A 258 4.81 -26.50 28.00
CA GLN A 258 5.10 -26.57 26.57
C GLN A 258 3.83 -26.40 25.74
N LYS A 259 2.70 -27.01 26.12
CA LYS A 259 1.39 -26.80 25.48
C LYS A 259 0.91 -25.36 25.62
N ASP A 260 1.09 -24.75 26.79
CA ASP A 260 0.74 -23.34 27.03
C ASP A 260 1.57 -22.40 26.16
N PHE A 261 2.87 -22.66 26.03
CA PHE A 261 3.74 -21.91 25.15
C PHE A 261 3.32 -22.01 23.69
N ILE A 262 3.02 -23.23 23.20
CA ILE A 262 2.56 -23.46 21.81
C ILE A 262 1.28 -22.64 21.54
N LYS A 263 0.30 -22.67 22.47
CA LYS A 263 -0.95 -21.90 22.34
C LYS A 263 -0.70 -20.40 22.35
N LEU A 264 0.11 -19.92 23.30
CA LEU A 264 0.39 -18.49 23.47
C LEU A 264 1.17 -17.95 22.26
N TYR A 265 2.25 -18.60 21.87
CA TYR A 265 3.06 -18.16 20.75
C TYR A 265 2.32 -18.29 19.40
N GLY A 266 1.49 -19.32 19.24
CA GLY A 266 0.60 -19.46 18.10
C GLY A 266 -0.40 -18.29 17.99
N ALA A 267 -0.97 -17.83 19.11
CA ALA A 267 -1.83 -16.65 19.14
C ALA A 267 -1.05 -15.36 18.76
N ILE A 268 0.19 -15.21 19.27
CA ILE A 268 1.07 -14.09 18.93
C ILE A 268 1.40 -14.09 17.43
N LEU A 269 1.75 -15.23 16.86
CA LEU A 269 2.03 -15.36 15.42
C LEU A 269 0.84 -14.93 14.58
N ARG A 270 -0.38 -15.33 14.96
CA ARG A 270 -1.62 -14.97 14.26
C ARG A 270 -1.83 -13.46 14.28
N VAL A 271 -1.81 -12.85 15.46
CA VAL A 271 -2.02 -11.39 15.60
C VAL A 271 -0.88 -10.60 14.95
N ARG A 272 0.37 -11.02 15.11
CA ARG A 272 1.52 -10.39 14.47
C ARG A 272 1.44 -10.44 12.95
N ASN A 273 0.99 -11.57 12.39
CA ASN A 273 0.79 -11.70 10.94
C ASN A 273 -0.21 -10.68 10.40
N ILE A 274 -1.25 -10.37 11.16
CA ILE A 274 -2.21 -9.32 10.81
C ILE A 274 -1.55 -7.95 10.96
N LEU A 275 -0.90 -7.67 12.08
CA LEU A 275 -0.28 -6.37 12.37
C LEU A 275 0.80 -5.98 11.36
N VAL A 276 1.57 -6.92 10.84
CA VAL A 276 2.59 -6.67 9.80
C VAL A 276 1.97 -6.10 8.51
N THR A 277 0.67 -6.27 8.29
CA THR A 277 -0.02 -5.68 7.14
C THR A 277 -0.34 -4.20 7.31
N PHE A 278 -0.32 -3.69 8.54
CA PHE A 278 -0.52 -2.28 8.85
C PHE A 278 0.80 -1.50 8.80
N ASP A 279 0.73 -0.31 8.24
CA ASP A 279 1.91 0.56 8.12
C ASP A 279 2.37 1.07 9.48
N GLU A 280 1.42 1.23 10.42
CA GLU A 280 1.67 1.66 11.81
C GLU A 280 2.45 0.63 12.63
N PHE A 281 2.52 -0.62 12.22
CA PHE A 281 3.26 -1.65 12.96
C PHE A 281 4.77 -1.48 12.85
N THR A 282 5.25 -0.90 11.75
CA THR A 282 6.67 -0.66 11.53
C THR A 282 7.23 0.32 12.57
N GLY A 283 8.15 -0.18 13.41
CA GLY A 283 8.74 0.59 14.51
C GLY A 283 7.96 0.51 15.84
N ASN A 284 6.85 -0.25 15.87
CA ASN A 284 6.08 -0.53 17.08
C ASN A 284 6.12 -2.03 17.46
N GLU A 285 7.08 -2.77 16.91
CA GLU A 285 7.33 -4.17 17.28
C GLU A 285 7.91 -4.25 18.68
N ILE A 286 7.30 -5.07 19.56
CA ILE A 286 7.84 -5.33 20.91
C ILE A 286 8.95 -6.37 20.86
N LEU A 287 8.78 -7.39 20.02
CA LEU A 287 9.78 -8.43 19.80
C LEU A 287 10.73 -8.01 18.66
N THR A 288 12.03 -8.10 18.90
CA THR A 288 13.02 -7.92 17.83
C THR A 288 12.93 -9.08 16.83
N GLU A 289 13.49 -8.92 15.63
CA GLU A 289 13.55 -10.01 14.64
C GLU A 289 14.28 -11.25 15.19
N ARG A 290 15.29 -11.04 16.03
CA ARG A 290 16.03 -12.11 16.68
C ARG A 290 15.15 -12.85 17.70
N ASP A 291 14.41 -12.10 18.54
CA ASP A 291 13.51 -12.72 19.53
C ASP A 291 12.45 -13.57 18.83
N VAL A 292 11.91 -13.07 17.71
CA VAL A 292 10.93 -13.81 16.90
C VAL A 292 11.54 -15.08 16.35
N GLN A 293 12.80 -15.07 15.89
CA GLN A 293 13.48 -16.25 15.37
C GLN A 293 13.72 -17.29 16.48
N ASP A 294 14.16 -16.84 17.65
CA ASP A 294 14.44 -17.70 18.79
C ASP A 294 13.16 -18.38 19.29
N TYR A 295 12.07 -17.63 19.48
CA TYR A 295 10.78 -18.21 19.84
C TYR A 295 10.19 -19.11 18.75
N HIS A 296 10.37 -18.75 17.49
CA HIS A 296 9.86 -19.54 16.36
C HIS A 296 10.57 -20.89 16.25
N SER A 297 11.88 -20.92 16.49
CA SER A 297 12.65 -22.18 16.55
C SER A 297 12.12 -23.08 17.66
N MET A 298 11.95 -22.56 18.88
CA MET A 298 11.37 -23.33 19.99
C MET A 298 9.95 -23.83 19.68
N TYR A 299 9.13 -22.99 19.07
CA TYR A 299 7.76 -23.34 18.67
C TYR A 299 7.73 -24.52 17.69
N ILE A 300 8.57 -24.47 16.63
CA ILE A 300 8.65 -25.54 15.64
C ILE A 300 9.11 -26.86 16.29
N ASP A 301 10.13 -26.80 17.13
CA ASP A 301 10.68 -27.98 17.78
C ASP A 301 9.63 -28.66 18.67
N LEU A 302 9.00 -27.91 19.56
CA LEU A 302 7.95 -28.41 20.43
C LEU A 302 6.71 -28.88 19.67
N TYR A 303 6.25 -28.10 18.66
CA TYR A 303 5.11 -28.47 17.84
C TYR A 303 5.33 -29.79 17.10
N ASN A 304 6.53 -30.01 16.54
CA ASN A 304 6.88 -31.23 15.86
C ASN A 304 7.00 -32.44 16.84
N GLU A 305 7.46 -32.21 18.06
CA GLU A 305 7.52 -33.21 19.10
C GLU A 305 6.11 -33.71 19.49
N PHE A 306 5.18 -32.75 19.73
CA PHE A 306 3.80 -33.09 20.06
C PHE A 306 3.05 -33.72 18.89
N ARG A 307 3.28 -33.26 17.65
CA ARG A 307 2.66 -33.84 16.46
C ARG A 307 3.04 -35.30 16.25
N LYS A 308 4.30 -35.66 16.45
CA LYS A 308 4.76 -37.05 16.33
C LYS A 308 4.11 -37.99 17.35
N THR A 309 3.75 -37.45 18.51
CA THR A 309 3.07 -38.21 19.57
C THR A 309 1.58 -38.42 19.25
N THR A 310 0.96 -37.47 18.52
CA THR A 310 -0.47 -37.48 18.18
C THR A 310 -0.77 -38.26 16.88
N GLU A 311 0.21 -38.51 16.00
CA GLU A 311 0.05 -39.33 14.78
C GLU A 311 -0.31 -40.79 15.02
N LEU A 312 -0.31 -41.26 16.27
CA LEU A 312 -0.82 -42.59 16.67
C LEU A 312 -2.36 -42.63 16.80
N GLU A 313 -3.02 -41.50 16.85
CA GLU A 313 -4.48 -41.37 16.79
C GLU A 313 -4.85 -40.61 15.50
N LYS A 314 -5.38 -41.34 14.51
CA LYS A 314 -5.81 -40.83 13.21
C LYS A 314 -6.99 -39.87 13.40
N GLU A 315 -6.74 -38.58 13.50
CA GLU A 315 -7.69 -37.53 13.17
C GLU A 315 -7.25 -36.80 11.91
N ASN A 316 -8.21 -36.62 11.03
CA ASN A 316 -8.04 -36.04 9.68
C ASN A 316 -7.49 -34.62 9.77
N ILE A 317 -6.24 -34.42 9.34
CA ILE A 317 -5.56 -33.11 9.28
C ILE A 317 -6.29 -32.10 8.33
N ASN A 318 -7.25 -32.56 7.54
CA ASN A 318 -8.01 -31.69 6.62
C ASN A 318 -9.07 -30.82 7.32
N ASP A 319 -9.46 -31.09 8.56
CA ASP A 319 -10.49 -30.34 9.27
C ASP A 319 -9.93 -29.13 10.04
N ASP A 320 -8.61 -29.06 10.25
CA ASP A 320 -7.96 -27.96 10.99
C ASP A 320 -7.44 -26.83 10.10
N ILE A 321 -7.58 -26.90 8.77
CA ILE A 321 -7.30 -25.77 7.89
C ILE A 321 -8.56 -24.91 7.78
N VAL A 322 -8.83 -24.17 8.83
CA VAL A 322 -9.84 -23.10 8.78
C VAL A 322 -9.29 -21.99 7.90
N PHE A 323 -10.00 -21.73 6.80
CA PHE A 323 -9.74 -20.56 5.96
C PHE A 323 -10.27 -19.34 6.71
N GLU A 324 -9.40 -18.65 7.45
CA GLU A 324 -9.74 -17.40 8.10
C GLU A 324 -9.41 -16.25 7.15
N MET A 325 -10.41 -15.47 6.78
CA MET A 325 -10.24 -14.21 6.10
C MET A 325 -10.62 -13.09 7.07
N GLU A 326 -9.66 -12.21 7.34
CA GLU A 326 -9.92 -11.02 8.14
C GLU A 326 -9.90 -9.77 7.25
N LEU A 327 -10.93 -8.95 7.36
CA LEU A 327 -10.96 -7.64 6.75
C LEU A 327 -10.31 -6.64 7.70
N ILE A 328 -9.22 -6.04 7.24
CA ILE A 328 -8.45 -5.07 8.00
C ILE A 328 -8.77 -3.68 7.45
N LYS A 329 -9.24 -2.79 8.31
CA LYS A 329 -9.42 -1.38 7.95
C LYS A 329 -8.19 -0.61 8.34
N GLN A 330 -7.38 -0.27 7.34
CA GLN A 330 -6.39 0.77 7.53
C GLN A 330 -7.13 2.12 7.48
N VAL A 331 -7.03 2.90 8.53
CA VAL A 331 -7.57 4.26 8.55
C VAL A 331 -6.67 5.08 7.64
N GLU A 332 -7.23 5.59 6.55
CA GLU A 332 -6.54 6.57 5.72
C GLU A 332 -6.38 7.84 6.54
N ILE A 333 -5.14 8.12 6.91
CA ILE A 333 -4.80 9.30 7.70
C ILE A 333 -4.66 10.47 6.73
N ASN A 334 -5.79 11.10 6.45
CA ASN A 334 -5.89 12.34 5.71
C ASN A 334 -6.04 13.54 6.66
N ILE A 335 -6.11 14.74 6.11
CA ILE A 335 -6.26 15.97 6.91
C ILE A 335 -7.57 15.97 7.72
N ASP A 336 -8.67 15.42 7.18
CA ASP A 336 -9.96 15.40 7.87
C ASP A 336 -9.92 14.54 9.13
N TYR A 337 -9.20 13.40 9.09
CA TYR A 337 -8.96 12.57 10.26
C TYR A 337 -8.19 13.34 11.35
N VAL A 338 -7.12 14.05 10.95
CA VAL A 338 -6.32 14.85 11.88
C VAL A 338 -7.14 16.01 12.46
N LEU A 339 -7.95 16.69 11.65
CA LEU A 339 -8.87 17.73 12.13
C LEU A 339 -9.90 17.18 13.12
N GLY A 340 -10.39 15.95 12.91
CA GLY A 340 -11.25 15.24 13.85
C GLY A 340 -10.56 14.98 15.21
N LEU A 341 -9.27 14.64 15.22
CA LEU A 341 -8.49 14.49 16.45
C LEU A 341 -8.22 15.86 17.12
N ILE A 342 -7.93 16.90 16.34
CA ILE A 342 -7.76 18.28 16.85
C ILE A 342 -9.05 18.77 17.48
N LYS A 343 -10.21 18.48 16.87
CA LYS A 343 -11.51 18.82 17.44
C LYS A 343 -11.73 18.18 18.81
N LYS A 344 -11.44 16.87 18.92
CA LYS A 344 -11.50 16.16 20.21
C LYS A 344 -10.54 16.75 21.23
N TYR A 345 -9.32 17.11 20.83
CA TYR A 345 -8.34 17.77 21.70
C TYR A 345 -8.80 19.15 22.17
N HIS A 346 -9.47 19.89 21.29
CA HIS A 346 -10.02 21.22 21.60
C HIS A 346 -11.23 21.14 22.54
N GLU A 347 -12.11 20.16 22.35
CA GLU A 347 -13.28 19.90 23.20
C GLU A 347 -12.89 19.35 24.58
N ASP A 348 -11.72 18.71 24.69
CA ASP A 348 -11.18 18.23 25.97
C ASP A 348 -10.51 19.37 26.72
N HIS A 349 -11.24 19.98 27.64
CA HIS A 349 -10.77 21.09 28.47
C HIS A 349 -9.55 20.75 29.36
N THR A 350 -9.16 19.48 29.46
CA THR A 350 -7.99 19.02 30.22
C THR A 350 -6.67 19.18 29.48
N LYS A 351 -6.71 19.59 28.18
CA LYS A 351 -5.54 19.66 27.28
C LYS A 351 -4.70 18.37 27.35
N ASN A 352 -5.36 17.25 27.12
CA ASN A 352 -4.78 15.92 27.26
C ASN A 352 -3.54 15.76 26.37
N ARG A 353 -2.38 15.59 27.00
CA ARG A 353 -1.09 15.44 26.31
C ARG A 353 -1.02 14.19 25.44
N GLU A 354 -1.80 13.17 25.77
CA GLU A 354 -1.87 11.93 25.00
C GLU A 354 -2.51 12.16 23.62
N LEU A 355 -3.59 12.97 23.54
CA LEU A 355 -4.20 13.33 22.26
C LEU A 355 -3.24 14.10 21.34
N LEU A 356 -2.39 14.98 21.89
CA LEU A 356 -1.34 15.64 21.10
C LEU A 356 -0.29 14.66 20.57
N ILE A 357 0.06 13.64 21.35
CA ILE A 357 0.97 12.59 20.91
C ILE A 357 0.32 11.79 19.78
N ASP A 358 -0.96 11.46 19.88
CA ASP A 358 -1.69 10.72 18.86
C ASP A 358 -1.87 11.53 17.58
N ILE A 359 -2.13 12.83 17.66
CA ILE A 359 -2.16 13.74 16.51
C ILE A 359 -0.79 13.73 15.81
N ASN A 360 0.31 13.86 16.55
CA ASN A 360 1.64 13.87 15.97
C ASN A 360 2.00 12.51 15.33
N LYS A 361 1.64 11.40 15.97
CA LYS A 361 1.81 10.06 15.39
C LYS A 361 1.00 9.89 14.11
N ALA A 362 -0.25 10.36 14.10
CA ALA A 362 -1.09 10.33 12.91
C ALA A 362 -0.45 11.11 11.75
N ILE A 363 0.07 12.31 12.02
CA ILE A 363 0.76 13.13 11.00
C ILE A 363 2.03 12.43 10.49
N ASP A 364 2.81 11.86 11.40
CA ASP A 364 4.09 11.20 11.07
C ASP A 364 3.88 9.89 10.27
N SER A 365 2.75 9.21 10.45
CA SER A 365 2.41 8.00 9.71
C SER A 365 1.88 8.27 8.30
N SER A 366 1.43 9.49 8.01
CA SER A 366 0.94 9.88 6.68
C SER A 366 2.03 10.57 5.87
N VAL A 367 2.35 10.00 4.71
CA VAL A 367 3.33 10.59 3.76
C VAL A 367 2.87 11.96 3.29
N GLU A 368 1.57 12.13 3.06
CA GLU A 368 0.95 13.38 2.59
C GLU A 368 0.96 14.49 3.63
N LEU A 369 0.92 14.14 4.92
CA LEU A 369 0.84 15.12 6.00
C LEU A 369 2.18 15.49 6.63
N ARG A 370 3.23 14.70 6.41
CA ARG A 370 4.57 14.95 6.97
C ARG A 370 5.13 16.32 6.58
N ASN A 371 4.95 16.71 5.32
CA ASN A 371 5.40 18.03 4.83
C ASN A 371 4.52 19.19 5.30
N LYS A 372 3.39 18.89 5.96
CA LYS A 372 2.42 19.84 6.50
C LYS A 372 2.43 19.89 8.04
N LYS A 373 3.29 19.10 8.68
CA LYS A 373 3.36 18.95 10.16
C LYS A 373 3.54 20.27 10.90
N ASP A 374 4.42 21.11 10.40
CA ASP A 374 4.67 22.44 10.99
C ASP A 374 3.44 23.35 10.86
N LEU A 375 2.73 23.30 9.73
CA LEU A 375 1.50 24.04 9.49
C LEU A 375 0.38 23.60 10.45
N ILE A 376 0.19 22.29 10.59
CA ILE A 376 -0.81 21.71 11.50
C ILE A 376 -0.50 22.07 12.96
N ASN A 377 0.75 21.99 13.36
CA ASN A 377 1.16 22.36 14.72
C ASN A 377 1.00 23.87 15.00
N GLN A 378 1.27 24.73 14.00
CA GLN A 378 0.97 26.17 14.11
C GLN A 378 -0.53 26.40 14.27
N PHE A 379 -1.36 25.70 13.52
CA PHE A 379 -2.81 25.79 13.66
C PHE A 379 -3.29 25.37 15.06
N ILE A 380 -2.86 24.22 15.58
CA ILE A 380 -3.20 23.76 16.94
C ILE A 380 -2.84 24.83 17.98
N THR A 381 -1.71 25.50 17.81
CA THR A 381 -1.24 26.54 18.74
C THR A 381 -2.05 27.83 18.61
N SER A 382 -2.65 28.10 17.46
CA SER A 382 -3.43 29.31 17.18
C SER A 382 -4.91 29.19 17.54
N LEU A 383 -5.40 28.01 17.93
CA LEU A 383 -6.81 27.79 18.24
C LEU A 383 -7.24 28.51 19.53
N ASP A 384 -8.31 29.30 19.43
CA ASP A 384 -8.98 29.96 20.54
C ASP A 384 -10.05 29.06 21.17
N MET A 385 -10.45 29.33 22.43
CA MET A 385 -11.43 28.52 23.16
C MET A 385 -12.80 28.37 22.48
N ASN A 386 -13.17 29.27 21.58
CA ASN A 386 -14.43 29.26 20.86
C ASN A 386 -14.27 28.91 19.36
N ALA A 387 -13.13 28.36 18.97
CA ALA A 387 -12.80 28.06 17.58
C ALA A 387 -13.70 26.94 17.02
N VAL A 388 -14.18 27.15 15.79
CA VAL A 388 -14.79 26.09 14.97
C VAL A 388 -13.69 25.51 14.08
N VAL A 389 -13.13 24.38 14.52
CA VAL A 389 -11.88 23.80 13.97
C VAL A 389 -11.88 23.76 12.44
N ASP A 390 -12.95 23.29 11.79
CA ASP A 390 -13.01 23.14 10.33
C ASP A 390 -13.00 24.48 9.59
N GLU A 391 -13.78 25.46 10.06
CA GLU A 391 -13.83 26.81 9.44
C GLU A 391 -12.53 27.58 9.69
N ASP A 392 -11.99 27.49 10.89
CA ASP A 392 -10.78 28.21 11.26
C ASP A 392 -9.54 27.58 10.60
N TRP A 393 -9.55 26.28 10.37
CA TRP A 393 -8.54 25.61 9.54
C TRP A 393 -8.51 26.16 8.11
N GLN A 394 -9.66 26.26 7.47
CA GLN A 394 -9.73 26.82 6.11
C GLN A 394 -9.20 28.25 6.04
N LYS A 395 -9.60 29.11 6.98
CA LYS A 395 -9.11 30.50 7.07
C LYS A 395 -7.60 30.54 7.32
N PHE A 396 -7.11 29.68 8.22
CA PHE A 396 -5.69 29.58 8.53
C PHE A 396 -4.86 29.15 7.31
N VAL A 397 -5.30 28.11 6.60
CA VAL A 397 -4.63 27.63 5.38
C VAL A 397 -4.61 28.70 4.29
N GLU A 398 -5.72 29.41 4.07
CA GLU A 398 -5.78 30.50 3.10
C GLU A 398 -4.81 31.62 3.46
N GLY A 399 -4.76 32.03 4.73
CA GLY A 399 -3.79 33.01 5.22
C GLY A 399 -2.34 32.59 5.01
N LYS A 400 -2.02 31.33 5.32
CA LYS A 400 -0.68 30.78 5.15
C LYS A 400 -0.28 30.62 3.69
N LYS A 401 -1.19 30.25 2.80
CA LYS A 401 -0.94 30.23 1.35
C LYS A 401 -0.49 31.59 0.84
N ILE A 402 -1.23 32.64 1.19
CA ILE A 402 -0.90 34.00 0.77
C ILE A 402 0.47 34.42 1.35
N GLU A 403 0.72 34.18 2.64
CA GLU A 403 1.98 34.49 3.30
C GLU A 403 3.19 33.82 2.62
N GLU A 404 3.08 32.51 2.31
CA GLU A 404 4.18 31.76 1.70
C GLU A 404 4.42 32.16 0.23
N VAL A 405 3.36 32.43 -0.54
CA VAL A 405 3.50 32.91 -1.93
C VAL A 405 4.18 34.28 -1.95
N GLU A 406 3.75 35.21 -1.11
CA GLU A 406 4.35 36.55 -1.03
C GLU A 406 5.82 36.48 -0.60
N LYS A 407 6.14 35.57 0.30
CA LYS A 407 7.52 35.31 0.70
C LYS A 407 8.37 34.79 -0.47
N ILE A 408 7.83 33.86 -1.29
CA ILE A 408 8.53 33.36 -2.48
C ILE A 408 8.72 34.49 -3.50
N ILE A 409 7.68 35.26 -3.79
CA ILE A 409 7.72 36.40 -4.72
C ILE A 409 8.78 37.39 -4.31
N THR A 410 8.81 37.79 -3.05
CA THR A 410 9.74 38.76 -2.50
C THR A 410 11.17 38.24 -2.50
N THR A 411 11.39 37.01 -2.02
CA THR A 411 12.72 36.39 -1.90
C THR A 411 13.37 36.16 -3.27
N GLU A 412 12.57 35.75 -4.25
CA GLU A 412 13.06 35.43 -5.59
C GLU A 412 12.92 36.60 -6.57
N ASN A 413 12.37 37.73 -6.12
CA ASN A 413 12.10 38.93 -6.93
C ASN A 413 11.29 38.61 -8.19
N LEU A 414 10.17 37.88 -8.03
CA LEU A 414 9.34 37.40 -9.11
C LEU A 414 8.31 38.47 -9.53
N ASP A 415 7.78 38.35 -10.76
CA ASP A 415 6.63 39.14 -11.19
C ASP A 415 5.38 38.67 -10.41
N HIS A 416 4.73 39.62 -9.73
CA HIS A 416 3.64 39.32 -8.82
C HIS A 416 2.41 38.74 -9.55
N GLU A 417 1.96 39.43 -10.61
CA GLU A 417 0.76 39.03 -11.35
C GLU A 417 0.96 37.70 -12.09
N ALA A 418 2.14 37.52 -12.72
CA ALA A 418 2.47 36.32 -13.43
C ALA A 418 2.61 35.12 -12.48
N THR A 419 3.15 35.33 -11.26
CA THR A 419 3.27 34.27 -10.25
C THR A 419 1.89 33.82 -9.75
N TYR A 420 1.01 34.75 -9.42
CA TYR A 420 -0.34 34.41 -9.02
C TYR A 420 -1.13 33.69 -10.13
N ALA A 421 -1.01 34.15 -11.38
CA ALA A 421 -1.62 33.47 -12.52
C ALA A 421 -1.06 32.08 -12.74
N PHE A 422 0.24 31.90 -12.56
CA PHE A 422 0.90 30.59 -12.67
C PHE A 422 0.39 29.60 -11.62
N ILE A 423 0.35 30.02 -10.34
CA ILE A 423 -0.14 29.20 -9.23
C ILE A 423 -1.62 28.89 -9.40
N LYS A 424 -2.44 29.90 -9.75
CA LYS A 424 -3.88 29.69 -9.98
C LYS A 424 -4.15 28.66 -11.07
N ASN A 425 -3.38 28.68 -12.15
CA ASN A 425 -3.48 27.68 -13.20
C ASN A 425 -3.03 26.29 -12.69
N ALA A 426 -1.94 26.21 -11.91
CA ALA A 426 -1.48 24.95 -11.33
C ALA A 426 -2.54 24.31 -10.42
N PHE A 427 -3.20 25.11 -9.56
CA PHE A 427 -4.28 24.63 -8.70
C PHE A 427 -5.52 24.19 -9.49
N ARG A 428 -5.90 24.95 -10.55
CA ARG A 428 -7.00 24.55 -11.42
C ARG A 428 -6.72 23.26 -12.19
N ASP A 429 -5.49 23.13 -12.72
CA ASP A 429 -5.11 22.02 -13.59
C ASP A 429 -4.60 20.79 -12.79
N GLY A 430 -4.46 20.91 -11.44
CA GLY A 430 -3.97 19.86 -10.56
C GLY A 430 -2.50 19.51 -10.75
N THR A 431 -1.75 20.30 -11.52
CA THR A 431 -0.33 20.07 -11.83
C THR A 431 0.42 21.36 -12.08
N VAL A 432 1.71 21.39 -11.70
CA VAL A 432 2.59 22.52 -11.98
C VAL A 432 3.20 22.37 -13.38
N ALA A 433 3.04 23.39 -14.22
CA ALA A 433 3.62 23.40 -15.57
C ALA A 433 5.15 23.53 -15.50
N THR A 434 5.87 22.44 -15.71
CA THR A 434 7.36 22.39 -15.68
C THR A 434 8.00 22.84 -17.00
N THR A 435 7.23 22.82 -18.10
CA THR A 435 7.65 23.19 -19.45
C THR A 435 6.86 24.37 -20.00
N GLY A 436 7.38 25.03 -21.04
CA GLY A 436 6.69 26.13 -21.71
C GLY A 436 7.13 27.51 -21.24
N THR A 437 6.40 28.54 -21.73
CA THR A 437 6.72 29.97 -21.49
C THR A 437 6.13 30.54 -20.21
N ALA A 438 5.24 29.80 -19.53
CA ALA A 438 4.54 30.26 -18.34
C ALA A 438 5.51 30.62 -17.20
N ILE A 439 6.44 29.73 -16.88
CA ILE A 439 7.44 29.97 -15.83
C ILE A 439 8.43 31.10 -16.22
N SER A 440 8.68 31.30 -17.52
CA SER A 440 9.57 32.36 -17.97
C SER A 440 9.00 33.79 -17.75
N LYS A 441 7.66 33.91 -17.66
CA LYS A 441 6.98 35.18 -17.34
C LYS A 441 7.05 35.49 -15.84
N VAL A 442 7.15 34.52 -15.01
CA VAL A 442 7.27 34.63 -13.54
C VAL A 442 8.65 35.19 -13.15
N LEU A 443 9.69 34.84 -13.92
CA LEU A 443 11.05 35.20 -13.61
C LEU A 443 11.34 36.69 -13.86
N PRO A 444 12.22 37.31 -13.05
CA PRO A 444 12.63 38.69 -13.28
C PRO A 444 13.32 38.88 -14.64
N PRO A 445 13.26 40.11 -15.21
CA PRO A 445 13.94 40.40 -16.45
C PRO A 445 15.46 40.21 -16.29
N VAL A 446 16.06 39.60 -17.28
CA VAL A 446 17.50 39.25 -17.24
C VAL A 446 18.35 40.45 -17.61
N SER A 447 19.38 40.71 -16.83
CA SER A 447 20.45 41.64 -17.21
C SER A 447 21.19 41.14 -18.46
N ARG A 448 21.50 42.02 -19.40
CA ARG A 448 22.25 41.66 -20.61
C ARG A 448 23.71 41.15 -20.33
N PHE A 449 24.11 41.19 -19.07
CA PHE A 449 25.48 40.82 -18.61
C PHE A 449 25.48 39.61 -17.68
N SER A 450 24.38 38.85 -17.55
CA SER A 450 24.39 37.64 -16.72
C SER A 450 25.15 36.50 -17.39
N ALA A 451 25.89 35.73 -16.58
CA ALA A 451 26.65 34.57 -17.05
C ALA A 451 25.78 33.50 -17.67
N THR A 452 26.32 32.79 -18.66
CA THR A 452 25.62 31.69 -19.32
C THR A 452 25.32 30.58 -18.29
N GLY A 453 24.04 30.29 -18.00
CA GLY A 453 23.61 29.25 -17.03
C GLY A 453 22.87 29.78 -15.79
N GLU A 454 23.10 31.00 -15.34
CA GLU A 454 22.42 31.56 -14.16
C GLU A 454 20.89 31.57 -14.29
N ARG A 455 20.37 31.85 -15.49
CA ARG A 455 18.92 31.85 -15.75
C ARG A 455 18.31 30.46 -15.61
N THR A 456 19.01 29.43 -16.04
CA THR A 456 18.54 28.04 -15.95
C THR A 456 18.50 27.60 -14.49
N GLN A 457 19.54 27.87 -13.72
CA GLN A 457 19.60 27.57 -12.28
C GLN A 457 18.51 28.35 -11.51
N LYS A 458 18.31 29.64 -11.83
CA LYS A 458 17.25 30.45 -11.22
C LYS A 458 15.86 29.90 -11.53
N ARG A 459 15.63 29.50 -12.79
CA ARG A 459 14.37 28.87 -13.23
C ARG A 459 14.10 27.59 -12.48
N GLU A 460 15.08 26.71 -12.35
CA GLU A 460 14.97 25.44 -11.64
C GLU A 460 14.69 25.65 -10.15
N SER A 461 15.41 26.58 -9.52
CA SER A 461 15.18 26.95 -8.12
C SER A 461 13.77 27.48 -7.87
N VAL A 462 13.30 28.41 -8.70
CA VAL A 462 11.96 28.98 -8.59
C VAL A 462 10.89 27.92 -8.85
N LEU A 463 11.08 27.09 -9.88
CA LEU A 463 10.15 26.00 -10.20
C LEU A 463 10.05 25.02 -9.03
N SER A 464 11.17 24.60 -8.43
CA SER A 464 11.19 23.74 -7.27
C SER A 464 10.41 24.35 -6.08
N LYS A 465 10.62 25.65 -5.79
CA LYS A 465 9.89 26.34 -4.71
C LYS A 465 8.39 26.43 -4.96
N LEU A 466 7.97 26.72 -6.20
CA LEU A 466 6.56 26.77 -6.57
C LEU A 466 5.91 25.38 -6.59
N THR A 467 6.67 24.35 -6.98
CA THR A 467 6.20 22.96 -6.91
C THR A 467 6.02 22.50 -5.45
N ASN A 468 6.99 22.76 -4.59
CA ASN A 468 6.90 22.44 -3.16
C ASN A 468 5.73 23.18 -2.49
N PHE A 469 5.51 24.46 -2.87
CA PHE A 469 4.36 25.22 -2.43
C PHE A 469 3.03 24.57 -2.90
N PHE A 470 2.95 24.19 -4.15
CA PHE A 470 1.78 23.50 -4.71
C PHE A 470 1.50 22.19 -3.99
N GLU A 471 2.47 21.30 -3.85
CA GLU A 471 2.34 20.01 -3.17
C GLU A 471 1.95 20.16 -1.69
N ARG A 472 2.40 21.23 -1.05
CA ARG A 472 2.09 21.50 0.35
C ARG A 472 0.64 21.92 0.57
N PHE A 473 0.08 22.72 -0.35
CA PHE A 473 -1.23 23.37 -0.15
C PHE A 473 -2.37 22.79 -0.99
N PHE A 474 -2.09 22.08 -2.08
CA PHE A 474 -3.11 21.63 -3.03
C PHE A 474 -4.20 20.79 -2.38
N ASP A 475 -3.82 19.71 -1.70
CA ASP A 475 -4.77 18.75 -1.10
C ASP A 475 -5.56 19.38 0.06
N ILE A 476 -4.89 20.16 0.91
CA ILE A 476 -5.51 20.75 2.11
C ILE A 476 -6.38 21.98 1.82
N SER A 477 -6.32 22.51 0.61
CA SER A 477 -7.15 23.67 0.17
C SER A 477 -8.29 23.27 -0.78
N GLY A 478 -8.55 21.96 -0.95
CA GLY A 478 -9.57 21.47 -1.88
C GLY A 478 -9.32 21.84 -3.34
N GLY A 479 -8.05 21.97 -3.75
CA GLY A 479 -7.69 22.32 -5.12
C GLY A 479 -7.99 23.79 -5.52
N ASN A 480 -8.32 24.65 -4.57
CA ASN A 480 -8.66 26.04 -4.85
C ASN A 480 -7.53 26.99 -4.44
N PHE A 481 -7.30 28.00 -5.28
CA PHE A 481 -6.43 29.13 -4.99
C PHE A 481 -7.22 30.43 -5.24
N THR A 482 -7.73 31.02 -4.17
CA THR A 482 -8.40 32.31 -4.17
C THR A 482 -7.49 33.37 -3.54
N ARG A 483 -7.53 34.57 -4.06
CA ARG A 483 -6.80 35.73 -3.50
C ARG A 483 -7.67 36.42 -2.48
#